data_3defcef25de1307bcc461155e64c1185
#
_entry.id   3defcef25de1307bcc461155e64c1185
#
_cell.length_a   1.000
_cell.length_b   1.000
_cell.length_c   1.000
_cell.angle_alpha   90.00
_cell.angle_beta   90.00
_cell.angle_gamma   90.00
#
_symmetry.space_group_name_H-M   'P 1'
#
loop_
_entity.id
_entity.type
_entity.pdbx_description
1 polymer ?
#
loop_
_entity_poly.entity_id
_entity_poly.type
_entity_poly.pdbx_seq_one_letter_code
_entity_poly.pdbx_strand_id
1 'polypeptide(L)'
;MKGGLLLGRSLRRRLIESKGLPDPHMTIASGRPTFAEINLSALRANYRALTAYTNGASIMGVVKADAYGHGAVEITRALRQEGCAHFGVATVEEARELRAAGLSERLYLLAGFFADQAAEIVALDLTPAIFDLSLIQPLDHAAIASGRAGFRVHLEIDTGATRLGIAPADLEEAAARLHHATGLKVEGAGTLLANAGDPSSPITDGQLAVFRDALAMLRAAGLELPVRHVANSAAMVLRADAHFTLMRPGLAIYGLPPVQAVRDHVELRPVMTFKTRVLQVKRVAAGSGVSYGHSFVAPRESVIGVLAVGYADGYRRGLQHGGEVIVRGRRAPIVGAVCMDLTMVDLTEVPGAAVGDEVILWGGAGEAMISVNDVARLAQTISYEMLCTVGRRVPRVYRR
;
A
#
# COMPACT_ATOMS: atom_id res chain seq x y z
N MET A 1 1.97 -48.68 39.29
CA MET A 1 1.93 -47.23 39.06
C MET A 1 1.57 -46.96 37.60
N LYS A 2 0.29 -46.81 37.33
CA LYS A 2 -0.26 -46.43 36.02
C LYS A 2 -1.48 -45.54 36.35
N GLY A 3 -1.35 -44.22 36.24
CA GLY A 3 -2.46 -43.34 36.52
C GLY A 3 -2.02 -41.90 36.22
N GLY A 4 -2.09 -41.50 34.93
CA GLY A 4 -1.69 -40.13 34.61
C GLY A 4 -1.82 -39.74 33.13
N LEU A 5 -2.86 -40.20 32.43
CA LEU A 5 -3.02 -39.82 31.02
C LEU A 5 -4.47 -39.75 30.51
N LEU A 6 -5.45 -39.45 31.36
CA LEU A 6 -6.86 -39.40 30.93
C LEU A 6 -7.57 -38.05 31.16
N LEU A 7 -6.91 -37.05 31.73
CA LEU A 7 -7.52 -35.70 31.97
C LEU A 7 -7.35 -34.70 30.84
N GLY A 8 -6.51 -34.97 29.84
CA GLY A 8 -6.23 -34.04 28.74
C GLY A 8 -7.24 -34.06 27.57
N ARG A 9 -8.05 -35.11 27.44
CA ARG A 9 -8.98 -35.27 26.29
C ARG A 9 -10.39 -34.70 26.53
N SER A 10 -10.81 -34.57 27.78
CA SER A 10 -12.17 -34.09 28.12
C SER A 10 -12.29 -32.56 28.08
N LEU A 11 -11.22 -31.82 28.38
CA LEU A 11 -11.21 -30.35 28.27
C LEU A 11 -11.21 -29.83 26.84
N ARG A 12 -10.58 -30.55 25.89
CA ARG A 12 -10.62 -30.16 24.46
C ARG A 12 -12.00 -30.35 23.82
N ARG A 13 -12.82 -31.27 24.30
CA ARG A 13 -14.15 -31.54 23.73
C ARG A 13 -15.22 -30.57 24.22
N ARG A 14 -15.08 -29.96 25.40
CA ARG A 14 -16.07 -29.00 25.96
C ARG A 14 -15.90 -27.57 25.45
N LEU A 15 -14.78 -27.25 24.81
CA LEU A 15 -14.54 -25.93 24.19
C LEU A 15 -15.10 -25.81 22.76
N ILE A 16 -15.62 -26.90 22.20
CA ILE A 16 -16.08 -26.96 20.80
C ILE A 16 -17.61 -26.86 20.67
N GLU A 17 -18.36 -26.96 21.77
CA GLU A 17 -19.84 -27.01 21.73
C GLU A 17 -20.56 -25.73 22.14
N SER A 18 -19.92 -24.53 22.12
CA SER A 18 -20.62 -23.28 22.29
C SER A 18 -21.18 -22.77 20.95
N LYS A 19 -22.47 -22.73 20.86
CA LYS A 19 -23.28 -22.23 19.74
C LYS A 19 -22.80 -20.87 19.26
N GLY A 20 -22.46 -20.77 17.96
CA GLY A 20 -22.18 -19.50 17.27
C GLY A 20 -20.73 -19.30 16.86
N LEU A 21 -20.01 -20.35 16.43
CA LEU A 21 -18.72 -20.18 15.76
C LEU A 21 -18.93 -19.58 14.37
N PRO A 22 -18.17 -18.52 14.02
CA PRO A 22 -18.18 -17.98 12.66
C PRO A 22 -17.61 -19.02 11.68
N ASP A 23 -18.03 -18.89 10.41
CA ASP A 23 -17.67 -19.63 9.21
C ASP A 23 -16.33 -20.40 9.31
N PRO A 24 -16.31 -21.74 9.07
CA PRO A 24 -15.11 -22.58 9.14
C PRO A 24 -13.99 -22.19 8.18
N HIS A 25 -14.18 -21.22 7.27
CA HIS A 25 -13.15 -20.69 6.39
C HIS A 25 -12.34 -19.54 7.01
N MET A 26 -12.61 -19.13 8.26
CA MET A 26 -11.85 -18.11 8.96
C MET A 26 -10.81 -18.72 9.90
N THR A 27 -9.80 -19.37 9.34
CA THR A 27 -8.61 -19.75 10.11
C THR A 27 -7.75 -18.49 10.33
N ILE A 28 -8.02 -17.74 11.39
CA ILE A 28 -7.09 -16.71 11.89
C ILE A 28 -5.94 -17.49 12.53
N ALA A 29 -4.84 -17.65 11.81
CA ALA A 29 -3.68 -18.45 12.22
C ALA A 29 -3.01 -17.97 13.53
N SER A 30 -3.40 -16.81 14.08
CA SER A 30 -2.73 -16.19 15.22
C SER A 30 -3.52 -16.14 16.53
N GLY A 31 -4.78 -16.55 16.56
CA GLY A 31 -5.63 -16.44 17.77
C GLY A 31 -5.95 -15.00 18.22
N ARG A 32 -5.29 -13.97 17.67
CA ARG A 32 -5.55 -12.55 17.95
C ARG A 32 -6.68 -12.04 17.06
N PRO A 33 -7.65 -11.28 17.61
CA PRO A 33 -8.85 -10.89 16.85
C PRO A 33 -8.62 -9.70 15.90
N THR A 34 -7.40 -9.14 15.84
CA THR A 34 -7.06 -7.97 15.03
C THR A 34 -6.47 -8.42 13.70
N PHE A 35 -7.08 -8.05 12.58
CA PHE A 35 -6.66 -8.43 11.23
C PHE A 35 -7.05 -7.37 10.19
N ALA A 36 -6.36 -7.38 9.06
CA ALA A 36 -6.74 -6.62 7.88
C ALA A 36 -7.44 -7.55 6.88
N GLU A 37 -8.71 -7.32 6.63
CA GLU A 37 -9.47 -8.01 5.59
C GLU A 37 -9.19 -7.35 4.25
N ILE A 38 -8.74 -8.14 3.27
CA ILE A 38 -8.34 -7.68 1.94
C ILE A 38 -9.34 -8.23 0.91
N ASN A 39 -10.10 -7.34 0.30
CA ASN A 39 -11.11 -7.68 -0.70
C ASN A 39 -10.48 -7.71 -2.11
N LEU A 40 -10.13 -8.90 -2.58
CA LEU A 40 -9.54 -9.09 -3.90
C LEU A 40 -10.53 -8.82 -5.05
N SER A 41 -11.84 -8.97 -4.82
CA SER A 41 -12.86 -8.60 -5.82
C SER A 41 -12.90 -7.08 -6.03
N ALA A 42 -12.80 -6.29 -4.94
CA ALA A 42 -12.68 -4.84 -5.03
C ALA A 42 -11.39 -4.42 -5.75
N LEU A 43 -10.26 -5.06 -5.43
CA LEU A 43 -8.98 -4.83 -6.11
C LEU A 43 -9.09 -5.03 -7.63
N ARG A 44 -9.67 -6.16 -8.05
CA ARG A 44 -9.87 -6.46 -9.48
C ARG A 44 -10.81 -5.46 -10.14
N ALA A 45 -11.91 -5.09 -9.47
CA ALA A 45 -12.84 -4.10 -9.98
C ALA A 45 -12.16 -2.73 -10.18
N ASN A 46 -11.34 -2.28 -9.22
CA ASN A 46 -10.59 -1.05 -9.32
C ASN A 46 -9.59 -1.11 -10.50
N TYR A 47 -8.86 -2.20 -10.66
CA TYR A 47 -7.93 -2.38 -11.76
C TYR A 47 -8.65 -2.27 -13.11
N ARG A 48 -9.78 -2.97 -13.28
CA ARG A 48 -10.61 -2.89 -14.50
C ARG A 48 -11.14 -1.48 -14.75
N ALA A 49 -11.62 -0.79 -13.71
CA ALA A 49 -12.08 0.60 -13.83
C ALA A 49 -10.97 1.53 -14.31
N LEU A 50 -9.75 1.34 -13.80
CA LEU A 50 -8.59 2.12 -14.20
C LEU A 50 -8.13 1.81 -15.64
N THR A 51 -8.33 0.58 -16.15
CA THR A 51 -7.98 0.26 -17.55
C THR A 51 -8.77 1.09 -18.55
N ALA A 52 -9.95 1.60 -18.20
CA ALA A 52 -10.72 2.50 -19.08
C ALA A 52 -10.00 3.83 -19.35
N TYR A 53 -9.03 4.23 -18.52
CA TYR A 53 -8.27 5.48 -18.66
C TYR A 53 -6.96 5.29 -19.43
N THR A 54 -6.62 4.09 -19.89
CA THR A 54 -5.28 3.83 -20.44
C THR A 54 -5.07 4.32 -21.87
N ASN A 55 -6.13 4.52 -22.65
CA ASN A 55 -6.03 4.88 -24.08
C ASN A 55 -5.02 3.99 -24.83
N GLY A 56 -4.95 2.70 -24.51
CA GLY A 56 -4.02 1.74 -25.10
C GLY A 56 -2.65 1.64 -24.41
N ALA A 57 -2.33 2.47 -23.43
CA ALA A 57 -1.12 2.31 -22.63
C ALA A 57 -1.24 1.14 -21.64
N SER A 58 -0.10 0.61 -21.19
CA SER A 58 -0.05 -0.45 -20.18
C SER A 58 -0.17 0.12 -18.76
N ILE A 59 -0.54 -0.73 -17.81
CA ILE A 59 -0.54 -0.42 -16.38
C ILE A 59 0.60 -1.18 -15.69
N MET A 60 1.39 -0.46 -14.91
CA MET A 60 2.31 -0.99 -13.91
C MET A 60 1.60 -0.93 -12.55
N GLY A 61 1.19 -2.07 -12.02
CA GLY A 61 0.64 -2.16 -10.67
C GLY A 61 1.73 -1.87 -9.63
N VAL A 62 1.62 -0.76 -8.90
CA VAL A 62 2.63 -0.41 -7.88
C VAL A 62 2.34 -1.17 -6.60
N VAL A 63 3.21 -2.14 -6.27
CA VAL A 63 3.05 -3.09 -5.14
C VAL A 63 4.13 -2.94 -4.06
N LYS A 64 4.87 -1.83 -4.07
CA LYS A 64 5.86 -1.50 -3.04
C LYS A 64 5.23 -1.35 -1.65
N ALA A 65 6.05 -1.35 -0.61
CA ALA A 65 5.65 -1.27 0.80
C ALA A 65 4.59 -2.34 1.15
N ASP A 66 4.89 -3.60 0.81
CA ASP A 66 3.98 -4.74 0.98
C ASP A 66 2.61 -4.49 0.33
N ALA A 67 2.62 -3.98 -0.93
CA ALA A 67 1.41 -3.53 -1.64
C ALA A 67 0.60 -2.52 -0.82
N TYR A 68 1.26 -1.49 -0.31
CA TYR A 68 0.66 -0.50 0.60
C TYR A 68 0.00 -1.18 1.81
N GLY A 69 0.69 -2.16 2.39
CA GLY A 69 0.22 -2.90 3.55
C GLY A 69 -0.84 -3.99 3.27
N HIS A 70 -1.16 -4.26 2.01
CA HIS A 70 -2.20 -5.24 1.64
C HIS A 70 -1.66 -6.67 1.42
N GLY A 71 -0.33 -6.87 1.43
CA GLY A 71 0.31 -8.14 1.13
C GLY A 71 0.72 -8.28 -0.34
N ALA A 72 1.99 -7.98 -0.66
CA ALA A 72 2.48 -7.82 -2.02
C ALA A 72 2.28 -9.07 -2.89
N VAL A 73 2.51 -10.26 -2.34
CA VAL A 73 2.42 -11.53 -3.08
C VAL A 73 0.99 -11.79 -3.58
N GLU A 74 0.00 -11.72 -2.69
CA GLU A 74 -1.40 -12.03 -3.07
C GLU A 74 -2.00 -10.93 -3.95
N ILE A 75 -1.65 -9.67 -3.71
CA ILE A 75 -2.05 -8.55 -4.57
C ILE A 75 -1.47 -8.72 -5.98
N THR A 76 -0.19 -9.03 -6.10
CA THR A 76 0.46 -9.25 -7.41
C THR A 76 -0.19 -10.44 -8.15
N ARG A 77 -0.47 -11.56 -7.44
CA ARG A 77 -1.19 -12.70 -8.01
C ARG A 77 -2.58 -12.33 -8.53
N ALA A 78 -3.32 -11.54 -7.76
CA ALA A 78 -4.66 -11.11 -8.15
C ALA A 78 -4.65 -10.17 -9.36
N LEU A 79 -3.72 -9.21 -9.42
CA LEU A 79 -3.58 -8.29 -10.55
C LEU A 79 -3.07 -9.00 -11.81
N ARG A 80 -2.15 -9.98 -11.67
CA ARG A 80 -1.72 -10.84 -12.77
C ARG A 80 -2.88 -11.57 -13.43
N GLN A 81 -3.83 -12.08 -12.64
CA GLN A 81 -5.03 -12.75 -13.15
C GLN A 81 -5.93 -11.80 -13.96
N GLU A 82 -5.84 -10.48 -13.72
CA GLU A 82 -6.52 -9.44 -14.50
C GLU A 82 -5.70 -8.97 -15.72
N GLY A 83 -4.56 -9.60 -16.00
CA GLY A 83 -3.70 -9.26 -17.14
C GLY A 83 -2.62 -8.21 -16.86
N CYS A 84 -2.41 -7.80 -15.61
CA CYS A 84 -1.29 -6.92 -15.27
C CYS A 84 0.03 -7.67 -15.42
N ALA A 85 0.90 -7.19 -16.33
CA ALA A 85 2.19 -7.80 -16.63
C ALA A 85 3.39 -7.03 -16.05
N HIS A 86 3.17 -5.82 -15.53
CA HIS A 86 4.19 -4.90 -15.05
C HIS A 86 3.91 -4.54 -13.60
N PHE A 87 4.93 -4.65 -12.73
CA PHE A 87 4.80 -4.33 -11.31
C PHE A 87 5.94 -3.45 -10.84
N GLY A 88 5.62 -2.46 -10.01
CA GLY A 88 6.58 -1.53 -9.43
C GLY A 88 6.84 -1.82 -7.96
N VAL A 89 8.11 -2.04 -7.61
CA VAL A 89 8.60 -2.20 -6.25
C VAL A 89 9.52 -1.04 -5.87
N ALA A 90 9.77 -0.84 -4.59
CA ALA A 90 10.70 0.19 -4.13
C ALA A 90 12.13 -0.34 -3.99
N THR A 91 12.31 -1.54 -3.46
CA THR A 91 13.61 -2.09 -3.07
C THR A 91 13.87 -3.46 -3.67
N VAL A 92 15.13 -3.88 -3.68
CA VAL A 92 15.55 -5.21 -4.14
C VAL A 92 14.96 -6.31 -3.25
N GLU A 93 14.80 -6.05 -1.94
CA GLU A 93 14.23 -6.97 -0.97
C GLU A 93 12.76 -7.28 -1.28
N GLU A 94 11.97 -6.26 -1.65
CA GLU A 94 10.58 -6.43 -2.08
C GLU A 94 10.51 -7.29 -3.35
N ALA A 95 11.39 -7.04 -4.30
CA ALA A 95 11.48 -7.84 -5.52
C ALA A 95 11.87 -9.30 -5.23
N ARG A 96 12.82 -9.53 -4.32
CA ARG A 96 13.25 -10.87 -3.88
C ARG A 96 12.08 -11.66 -3.30
N GLU A 97 11.24 -11.03 -2.48
CA GLU A 97 10.04 -11.65 -1.92
C GLU A 97 9.08 -12.12 -3.02
N LEU A 98 8.80 -11.27 -4.01
CA LEU A 98 7.94 -11.62 -5.14
C LEU A 98 8.55 -12.75 -5.98
N ARG A 99 9.86 -12.73 -6.27
CA ARG A 99 10.57 -13.80 -6.98
C ARG A 99 10.54 -15.13 -6.21
N ALA A 100 10.76 -15.08 -4.90
CA ALA A 100 10.67 -16.25 -4.02
C ALA A 100 9.26 -16.84 -3.99
N ALA A 101 8.22 -16.04 -4.19
CA ALA A 101 6.83 -16.48 -4.33
C ALA A 101 6.47 -17.03 -5.73
N GLY A 102 7.46 -17.16 -6.64
CA GLY A 102 7.29 -17.68 -7.99
C GLY A 102 6.66 -16.71 -9.00
N LEU A 103 6.71 -15.41 -8.71
CA LEU A 103 6.21 -14.37 -9.61
C LEU A 103 7.32 -13.96 -10.58
N SER A 104 7.12 -14.20 -11.88
CA SER A 104 8.08 -13.98 -12.97
C SER A 104 7.80 -12.74 -13.82
N GLU A 105 6.72 -12.04 -13.53
CA GLU A 105 6.31 -10.81 -14.22
C GLU A 105 7.40 -9.75 -14.16
N ARG A 106 7.35 -8.77 -15.06
CA ARG A 106 8.33 -7.69 -15.09
C ARG A 106 8.24 -6.84 -13.82
N LEU A 107 9.35 -6.75 -13.08
CA LEU A 107 9.49 -5.94 -11.88
C LEU A 107 10.34 -4.71 -12.15
N TYR A 108 9.79 -3.53 -11.87
CA TYR A 108 10.48 -2.23 -11.99
C TYR A 108 10.92 -1.76 -10.61
N LEU A 109 12.20 -1.41 -10.48
CA LEU A 109 12.78 -0.88 -9.25
C LEU A 109 12.71 0.65 -9.30
N LEU A 110 11.82 1.24 -8.48
CA LEU A 110 11.39 2.64 -8.62
C LEU A 110 11.97 3.62 -7.61
N ALA A 111 12.55 3.14 -6.49
CA ALA A 111 12.99 4.02 -5.41
C ALA A 111 14.51 4.11 -5.24
N GLY A 112 15.24 3.69 -6.25
CA GLY A 112 16.70 3.72 -6.26
C GLY A 112 17.33 2.43 -5.75
N PHE A 113 18.66 2.36 -5.89
CA PHE A 113 19.50 1.24 -5.48
C PHE A 113 20.95 1.71 -5.37
N PHE A 114 21.79 0.92 -4.73
CA PHE A 114 23.22 1.17 -4.62
C PHE A 114 24.02 0.28 -5.57
N ALA A 115 25.23 0.70 -5.90
CA ALA A 115 26.11 0.02 -6.86
C ALA A 115 26.41 -1.45 -6.49
N ASP A 116 26.52 -1.76 -5.21
CA ASP A 116 26.76 -3.11 -4.67
C ASP A 116 25.57 -4.06 -4.86
N GLN A 117 24.37 -3.54 -5.12
CA GLN A 117 23.17 -4.33 -5.42
C GLN A 117 23.07 -4.73 -6.90
N ALA A 118 23.96 -4.23 -7.79
CA ALA A 118 23.87 -4.43 -9.22
C ALA A 118 23.82 -5.92 -9.64
N ALA A 119 24.64 -6.76 -9.03
CA ALA A 119 24.68 -8.20 -9.32
C ALA A 119 23.35 -8.88 -8.97
N GLU A 120 22.73 -8.51 -7.85
CA GLU A 120 21.45 -9.06 -7.42
C GLU A 120 20.29 -8.56 -8.29
N ILE A 121 20.29 -7.28 -8.67
CA ILE A 121 19.31 -6.68 -9.60
C ILE A 121 19.28 -7.46 -10.90
N VAL A 122 20.46 -7.78 -11.45
CA VAL A 122 20.61 -8.58 -12.67
C VAL A 122 20.14 -10.02 -12.43
N ALA A 123 20.53 -10.66 -11.32
CA ALA A 123 20.15 -12.03 -10.99
C ALA A 123 18.63 -12.20 -10.85
N LEU A 124 17.96 -11.23 -10.22
CA LEU A 124 16.51 -11.20 -10.04
C LEU A 124 15.73 -10.76 -11.30
N ASP A 125 16.40 -10.43 -12.39
CA ASP A 125 15.79 -9.92 -13.63
C ASP A 125 14.86 -8.73 -13.36
N LEU A 126 15.40 -7.70 -12.68
CA LEU A 126 14.67 -6.45 -12.45
C LEU A 126 14.87 -5.48 -13.59
N THR A 127 13.99 -4.50 -13.71
CA THR A 127 14.19 -3.33 -14.58
C THR A 127 14.45 -2.12 -13.68
N PRO A 128 15.72 -1.79 -13.37
CA PRO A 128 16.04 -0.66 -12.51
C PRO A 128 15.89 0.66 -13.28
N ALA A 129 15.46 1.71 -12.57
CA ALA A 129 15.52 3.07 -13.06
C ALA A 129 16.88 3.68 -12.64
N ILE A 130 17.76 3.96 -13.60
CA ILE A 130 19.03 4.64 -13.39
C ILE A 130 18.72 6.12 -13.14
N PHE A 131 19.12 6.60 -11.99
CA PHE A 131 18.90 7.97 -11.53
C PHE A 131 20.19 8.75 -11.27
N ASP A 132 21.34 8.07 -11.41
CA ASP A 132 22.68 8.62 -11.24
C ASP A 132 23.63 7.94 -12.22
N LEU A 133 24.53 8.73 -12.84
CA LEU A 133 25.47 8.25 -13.85
C LEU A 133 26.47 7.22 -13.32
N SER A 134 26.78 7.27 -12.03
CA SER A 134 27.69 6.31 -11.38
C SER A 134 27.17 4.88 -11.35
N LEU A 135 25.85 4.69 -11.53
CA LEU A 135 25.18 3.38 -11.52
C LEU A 135 25.27 2.64 -12.85
N ILE A 136 25.62 3.33 -13.95
CA ILE A 136 25.70 2.73 -15.29
C ILE A 136 26.76 1.62 -15.31
N GLN A 137 27.99 1.92 -14.90
CA GLN A 137 29.12 0.99 -14.96
C GLN A 137 28.91 -0.25 -14.07
N PRO A 138 28.49 -0.14 -12.80
CA PRO A 138 28.21 -1.32 -11.96
C PRO A 138 27.15 -2.26 -12.57
N LEU A 139 26.06 -1.71 -13.14
CA LEU A 139 25.04 -2.52 -13.81
C LEU A 139 25.55 -3.18 -15.08
N ASP A 140 26.32 -2.45 -15.89
CA ASP A 140 26.93 -2.96 -17.12
C ASP A 140 27.85 -4.14 -16.82
N HIS A 141 28.77 -3.97 -15.87
CA HIS A 141 29.67 -5.04 -15.44
C HIS A 141 28.92 -6.25 -14.91
N ALA A 142 27.89 -6.05 -14.09
CA ALA A 142 27.08 -7.14 -13.57
C ALA A 142 26.32 -7.89 -14.67
N ALA A 143 25.76 -7.18 -15.65
CA ALA A 143 25.08 -7.76 -16.79
C ALA A 143 26.01 -8.62 -17.65
N ILE A 144 27.19 -8.09 -17.99
CA ILE A 144 28.22 -8.80 -18.75
C ILE A 144 28.70 -10.05 -17.98
N ALA A 145 29.05 -9.90 -16.71
CA ALA A 145 29.56 -10.99 -15.87
C ALA A 145 28.54 -12.14 -15.72
N SER A 146 27.26 -11.83 -15.76
CA SER A 146 26.17 -12.84 -15.70
C SER A 146 25.74 -13.41 -17.06
N GLY A 147 26.40 -12.99 -18.16
CA GLY A 147 26.03 -13.40 -19.52
C GLY A 147 24.71 -12.81 -20.01
N ARG A 148 24.19 -11.77 -19.37
CA ARG A 148 22.91 -11.11 -19.72
C ARG A 148 23.13 -9.83 -20.52
N ALA A 149 23.87 -9.89 -21.62
CA ALA A 149 24.01 -8.76 -22.52
C ALA A 149 22.65 -8.23 -22.98
N GLY A 150 22.49 -6.91 -23.02
CA GLY A 150 21.22 -6.26 -23.31
C GLY A 150 20.25 -6.26 -22.11
N PHE A 151 20.77 -6.26 -20.89
CA PHE A 151 19.97 -6.14 -19.66
C PHE A 151 19.19 -4.82 -19.66
N ARG A 152 17.87 -4.93 -19.45
CA ARG A 152 16.93 -3.80 -19.60
C ARG A 152 17.01 -2.85 -18.42
N VAL A 153 17.21 -1.57 -18.71
CA VAL A 153 17.21 -0.48 -17.75
C VAL A 153 16.30 0.66 -18.22
N HIS A 154 15.77 1.43 -17.29
CA HIS A 154 15.09 2.69 -17.56
C HIS A 154 15.94 3.85 -17.04
N LEU A 155 15.68 5.06 -17.53
CA LEU A 155 16.21 6.30 -16.98
C LEU A 155 15.13 6.96 -16.11
N GLU A 156 15.47 7.39 -14.90
CA GLU A 156 14.67 8.32 -14.15
C GLU A 156 15.20 9.73 -14.39
N ILE A 157 14.37 10.62 -14.91
CA ILE A 157 14.73 12.00 -15.24
C ILE A 157 14.14 12.92 -14.19
N ASP A 158 14.96 13.76 -13.58
CA ASP A 158 14.45 14.79 -12.66
C ASP A 158 13.92 15.99 -13.45
N THR A 159 12.62 16.07 -13.57
CA THR A 159 11.94 17.16 -14.25
C THR A 159 11.51 18.28 -13.31
N GLY A 160 11.95 18.26 -12.04
CA GLY A 160 11.64 19.29 -11.05
C GLY A 160 10.95 18.76 -9.78
N ALA A 161 10.95 17.44 -9.56
CA ALA A 161 10.55 16.89 -8.26
C ALA A 161 11.68 16.95 -7.24
N THR A 162 12.92 17.06 -7.70
CA THR A 162 14.16 17.15 -6.91
C THR A 162 14.27 16.07 -5.84
N ARG A 163 14.01 14.82 -6.27
CA ARG A 163 14.07 13.65 -5.38
C ARG A 163 15.07 12.61 -5.86
N LEU A 164 14.83 12.00 -6.98
CA LEU A 164 15.71 11.10 -7.71
C LEU A 164 15.61 11.44 -9.19
N GLY A 165 16.69 11.23 -9.92
CA GLY A 165 16.70 11.39 -11.39
C GLY A 165 17.94 12.09 -11.89
N ILE A 166 18.30 11.79 -13.13
CA ILE A 166 19.35 12.46 -13.88
C ILE A 166 18.84 13.86 -14.25
N ALA A 167 19.61 14.88 -13.94
CA ALA A 167 19.25 16.25 -14.33
C ALA A 167 19.24 16.40 -15.85
N PRO A 168 18.37 17.20 -16.45
CA PRO A 168 18.33 17.43 -17.90
C PRO A 168 19.68 17.83 -18.48
N ALA A 169 20.48 18.60 -17.76
CA ALA A 169 21.82 19.03 -18.18
C ALA A 169 22.82 17.88 -18.31
N ASP A 170 22.62 16.76 -17.62
CA ASP A 170 23.52 15.60 -17.58
C ASP A 170 23.11 14.51 -18.56
N LEU A 171 22.02 14.68 -19.30
CA LEU A 171 21.47 13.63 -20.17
C LEU A 171 22.35 13.33 -21.41
N GLU A 172 23.09 14.31 -21.92
CA GLU A 172 24.06 14.07 -23.01
C GLU A 172 25.19 13.16 -22.54
N GLU A 173 25.72 13.42 -21.34
CA GLU A 173 26.73 12.57 -20.71
C GLU A 173 26.16 11.18 -20.41
N ALA A 174 24.91 11.10 -19.91
CA ALA A 174 24.23 9.83 -19.71
C ALA A 174 24.16 9.00 -21.00
N ALA A 175 23.74 9.61 -22.11
CA ALA A 175 23.65 8.96 -23.41
C ALA A 175 25.02 8.46 -23.88
N ALA A 176 26.06 9.29 -23.77
CA ALA A 176 27.44 8.91 -24.14
C ALA A 176 27.94 7.70 -23.33
N ARG A 177 27.74 7.71 -22.00
CA ARG A 177 28.11 6.57 -21.13
C ARG A 177 27.34 5.30 -21.48
N LEU A 178 26.04 5.42 -21.76
CA LEU A 178 25.14 4.29 -22.09
C LEU A 178 25.50 3.67 -23.44
N HIS A 179 26.01 4.43 -24.43
CA HIS A 179 26.52 3.87 -25.68
C HIS A 179 27.75 2.98 -25.50
N HIS A 180 28.54 3.22 -24.45
CA HIS A 180 29.68 2.37 -24.09
C HIS A 180 29.30 1.18 -23.21
N ALA A 181 28.13 1.18 -22.61
CA ALA A 181 27.63 0.14 -21.70
C ALA A 181 26.99 -1.01 -22.50
N THR A 182 27.81 -1.91 -23.03
CA THR A 182 27.40 -2.97 -23.98
C THR A 182 26.54 -4.07 -23.33
N GLY A 183 26.59 -4.21 -22.02
CA GLY A 183 25.73 -5.12 -21.24
C GLY A 183 24.31 -4.58 -21.04
N LEU A 184 24.09 -3.28 -21.23
CA LEU A 184 22.81 -2.64 -20.95
C LEU A 184 22.00 -2.35 -22.23
N LYS A 185 20.68 -2.37 -22.07
CA LYS A 185 19.72 -1.87 -23.05
C LYS A 185 18.79 -0.86 -22.37
N VAL A 186 18.92 0.39 -22.76
CA VAL A 186 17.96 1.42 -22.30
C VAL A 186 16.64 1.18 -23.04
N GLU A 187 15.62 0.76 -22.33
CA GLU A 187 14.30 0.44 -22.88
C GLU A 187 13.28 1.55 -22.63
N GLY A 188 13.51 2.39 -21.64
CA GLY A 188 12.53 3.41 -21.31
C GLY A 188 13.06 4.52 -20.43
N ALA A 189 12.17 5.48 -20.20
CA ALA A 189 12.39 6.58 -19.26
C ALA A 189 11.11 6.91 -18.48
N GLY A 190 11.31 7.45 -17.28
CA GLY A 190 10.25 7.95 -16.44
C GLY A 190 10.63 9.23 -15.72
N THR A 191 9.63 9.84 -15.12
CA THR A 191 9.78 10.94 -14.18
C THR A 191 8.68 10.91 -13.14
N LEU A 192 8.87 11.62 -12.02
CA LEU A 192 7.86 11.79 -10.99
C LEU A 192 7.20 13.16 -11.08
N LEU A 193 5.86 13.18 -11.16
CA LEU A 193 5.09 14.41 -11.07
C LEU A 193 4.90 14.83 -9.61
N ALA A 194 5.30 16.05 -9.28
CA ALA A 194 5.24 16.58 -7.92
C ALA A 194 3.82 16.98 -7.51
N ASN A 195 2.98 17.42 -8.45
CA ASN A 195 1.65 17.96 -8.16
C ASN A 195 0.54 17.47 -9.11
N ALA A 196 0.58 16.19 -9.49
CA ALA A 196 -0.39 15.60 -10.42
C ALA A 196 -1.84 15.57 -9.89
N GLY A 197 -2.05 15.80 -8.59
CA GLY A 197 -3.39 15.86 -7.99
C GLY A 197 -4.14 17.17 -8.23
N ASP A 198 -3.46 18.19 -8.69
CA ASP A 198 -4.02 19.48 -9.07
C ASP A 198 -3.96 19.64 -10.61
N PRO A 199 -5.08 19.46 -11.33
CA PRO A 199 -5.10 19.56 -12.79
C PRO A 199 -4.73 20.95 -13.32
N SER A 200 -4.87 22.00 -12.50
CA SER A 200 -4.56 23.39 -12.87
C SER A 200 -3.12 23.80 -12.56
N SER A 201 -2.34 22.90 -11.98
CA SER A 201 -0.99 23.20 -11.53
C SER A 201 -0.01 23.43 -12.69
N PRO A 202 0.61 24.62 -12.80
CA PRO A 202 1.65 24.88 -13.79
C PRO A 202 2.92 24.04 -13.57
N ILE A 203 3.11 23.50 -12.36
CA ILE A 203 4.22 22.62 -12.01
C ILE A 203 4.18 21.37 -12.87
N THR A 204 3.00 20.74 -12.99
CA THR A 204 2.82 19.51 -13.78
C THR A 204 3.06 19.80 -15.26
N ASP A 205 2.58 20.92 -15.80
CA ASP A 205 2.81 21.33 -17.18
C ASP A 205 4.30 21.55 -17.47
N GLY A 206 4.99 22.24 -16.59
CA GLY A 206 6.44 22.45 -16.69
C GLY A 206 7.22 21.13 -16.66
N GLN A 207 6.87 20.22 -15.75
CA GLN A 207 7.51 18.91 -15.67
C GLN A 207 7.29 18.07 -16.96
N LEU A 208 6.09 18.09 -17.52
CA LEU A 208 5.78 17.38 -18.75
C LEU A 208 6.52 17.98 -19.97
N ALA A 209 6.69 19.31 -20.02
CA ALA A 209 7.49 19.96 -21.04
C ALA A 209 8.96 19.52 -20.97
N VAL A 210 9.59 19.64 -19.80
CA VAL A 210 10.97 19.17 -19.56
C VAL A 210 11.14 17.70 -19.89
N PHE A 211 10.17 16.86 -19.57
CA PHE A 211 10.24 15.42 -19.90
C PHE A 211 10.21 15.18 -21.42
N ARG A 212 9.36 15.91 -22.15
CA ARG A 212 9.29 15.79 -23.63
C ARG A 212 10.59 16.25 -24.29
N ASP A 213 11.17 17.36 -23.81
CA ASP A 213 12.46 17.87 -24.31
C ASP A 213 13.58 16.87 -24.04
N ALA A 214 13.62 16.28 -22.84
CA ALA A 214 14.56 15.22 -22.48
C ALA A 214 14.45 13.98 -23.39
N LEU A 215 13.20 13.54 -23.68
CA LEU A 215 12.97 12.43 -24.62
C LEU A 215 13.44 12.76 -26.03
N ALA A 216 13.25 13.99 -26.52
CA ALA A 216 13.69 14.44 -27.82
C ALA A 216 15.23 14.44 -27.91
N MET A 217 15.91 14.94 -26.88
CA MET A 217 17.35 14.96 -26.78
C MET A 217 17.95 13.54 -26.76
N LEU A 218 17.42 12.66 -25.91
CA LEU A 218 17.87 11.26 -25.83
C LEU A 218 17.66 10.52 -27.15
N ARG A 219 16.55 10.78 -27.86
CA ARG A 219 16.32 10.24 -29.21
C ARG A 219 17.33 10.77 -30.21
N ALA A 220 17.64 12.08 -30.19
CA ALA A 220 18.67 12.67 -31.05
C ALA A 220 20.06 12.07 -30.78
N ALA A 221 20.34 11.68 -29.54
CA ALA A 221 21.52 10.93 -29.15
C ALA A 221 21.45 9.43 -29.49
N GLY A 222 20.43 8.95 -30.20
CA GLY A 222 20.32 7.56 -30.70
C GLY A 222 19.74 6.56 -29.68
N LEU A 223 19.14 7.02 -28.58
CA LEU A 223 18.47 6.15 -27.60
C LEU A 223 16.98 6.05 -27.93
N GLU A 224 16.53 4.88 -28.36
CA GLU A 224 15.11 4.59 -28.55
C GLU A 224 14.47 4.17 -27.22
N LEU A 225 13.44 4.92 -26.79
CA LEU A 225 12.77 4.75 -25.50
C LEU A 225 11.30 4.38 -25.72
N PRO A 226 10.99 3.13 -26.10
CA PRO A 226 9.62 2.69 -26.35
C PRO A 226 8.74 2.73 -25.09
N VAL A 227 9.32 2.55 -23.90
CA VAL A 227 8.58 2.57 -22.64
C VAL A 227 8.77 3.92 -21.95
N ARG A 228 7.69 4.67 -21.81
CA ARG A 228 7.71 5.99 -21.18
C ARG A 228 6.63 6.03 -20.10
N HIS A 229 7.02 6.39 -18.87
CA HIS A 229 6.11 6.31 -17.73
C HIS A 229 6.22 7.52 -16.80
N VAL A 230 5.12 8.25 -16.69
CA VAL A 230 5.01 9.48 -15.89
C VAL A 230 3.82 9.42 -14.93
N ALA A 231 2.64 9.03 -15.44
CA ALA A 231 1.39 9.11 -14.74
C ALA A 231 1.34 8.21 -13.48
N ASN A 232 1.14 8.83 -12.32
CA ASN A 232 0.71 8.17 -11.08
C ASN A 232 -0.83 8.02 -11.06
N SER A 233 -1.42 7.60 -9.93
CA SER A 233 -2.87 7.42 -9.79
C SER A 233 -3.68 8.68 -10.14
N ALA A 234 -3.20 9.87 -9.81
CA ALA A 234 -3.89 11.12 -10.11
C ALA A 234 -3.79 11.48 -11.59
N ALA A 235 -2.56 11.52 -12.11
CA ALA A 235 -2.33 11.84 -13.52
C ALA A 235 -2.99 10.84 -14.47
N MET A 236 -3.09 9.58 -14.09
CA MET A 236 -3.78 8.56 -14.90
C MET A 236 -5.24 8.92 -15.17
N VAL A 237 -5.91 9.52 -14.21
CA VAL A 237 -7.34 9.88 -14.34
C VAL A 237 -7.53 11.30 -14.86
N LEU A 238 -6.66 12.24 -14.43
CA LEU A 238 -6.88 13.67 -14.63
C LEU A 238 -6.07 14.28 -15.78
N ARG A 239 -5.03 13.58 -16.29
CA ARG A 239 -4.07 14.15 -17.25
C ARG A 239 -3.74 13.18 -18.39
N ALA A 240 -4.61 13.16 -19.41
CA ALA A 240 -4.41 12.30 -20.58
C ALA A 240 -3.06 12.56 -21.31
N ASP A 241 -2.54 13.77 -21.25
CA ASP A 241 -1.25 14.17 -21.82
C ASP A 241 -0.02 13.62 -21.06
N ALA A 242 -0.23 13.03 -19.87
CA ALA A 242 0.78 12.34 -19.06
C ALA A 242 0.76 10.81 -19.21
N HIS A 243 -0.13 10.22 -20.00
CA HIS A 243 -0.27 8.76 -20.10
C HIS A 243 0.95 8.06 -20.68
N PHE A 244 1.51 8.61 -21.76
CA PHE A 244 2.59 7.99 -22.52
C PHE A 244 2.29 6.51 -22.86
N THR A 245 3.20 5.57 -22.52
CA THR A 245 3.04 4.15 -22.89
C THR A 245 2.83 3.22 -21.69
N LEU A 246 3.15 3.69 -20.47
CA LEU A 246 3.03 2.90 -19.25
C LEU A 246 2.64 3.81 -18.09
N MET A 247 1.58 3.50 -17.35
CA MET A 247 1.11 4.25 -16.21
C MET A 247 1.36 3.51 -14.91
N ARG A 248 1.57 4.23 -13.80
CA ARG A 248 2.00 3.69 -12.51
C ARG A 248 1.00 3.98 -11.39
N PRO A 249 -0.27 3.52 -11.49
CA PRO A 249 -1.20 3.68 -10.38
C PRO A 249 -0.74 2.87 -9.16
N GLY A 250 -0.81 3.51 -8.00
CA GLY A 250 -0.64 2.89 -6.70
C GLY A 250 -1.96 2.98 -5.94
N LEU A 251 -2.19 4.07 -5.22
CA LEU A 251 -3.31 4.24 -4.28
C LEU A 251 -4.68 3.93 -4.89
N ALA A 252 -4.91 4.32 -6.15
CA ALA A 252 -6.17 4.06 -6.84
C ALA A 252 -6.48 2.56 -7.00
N ILE A 253 -5.47 1.72 -7.22
CA ILE A 253 -5.67 0.25 -7.28
C ILE A 253 -6.23 -0.28 -5.96
N TYR A 254 -5.79 0.31 -4.83
CA TYR A 254 -6.24 -0.07 -3.49
C TYR A 254 -7.57 0.58 -3.08
N GLY A 255 -8.23 1.27 -4.03
CA GLY A 255 -9.56 1.80 -3.83
C GLY A 255 -9.64 3.15 -3.14
N LEU A 256 -8.52 3.87 -3.10
CA LEU A 256 -8.45 5.18 -2.48
C LEU A 256 -8.11 6.25 -3.53
N PRO A 257 -9.01 7.19 -3.79
CA PRO A 257 -8.70 8.32 -4.66
C PRO A 257 -7.63 9.21 -3.98
N PRO A 258 -6.54 9.55 -4.68
CA PRO A 258 -5.49 10.40 -4.12
C PRO A 258 -5.97 11.82 -3.83
N VAL A 259 -6.95 12.29 -4.60
CA VAL A 259 -7.61 13.61 -4.45
C VAL A 259 -9.09 13.51 -4.80
N GLN A 260 -9.90 14.48 -4.36
CA GLN A 260 -11.34 14.49 -4.62
C GLN A 260 -11.66 14.44 -6.12
N ALA A 261 -10.94 15.19 -6.95
CA ALA A 261 -11.13 15.18 -8.40
C ALA A 261 -11.05 13.77 -9.03
N VAL A 262 -10.19 12.88 -8.54
CA VAL A 262 -10.17 11.49 -9.00
C VAL A 262 -11.45 10.74 -8.62
N ARG A 263 -11.99 11.00 -7.41
CA ARG A 263 -13.24 10.39 -6.95
C ARG A 263 -14.43 10.76 -7.84
N ASP A 264 -14.42 11.97 -8.36
CA ASP A 264 -15.52 12.49 -9.20
C ASP A 264 -15.52 11.84 -10.61
N HIS A 265 -14.41 11.21 -11.02
CA HIS A 265 -14.23 10.60 -12.34
C HIS A 265 -14.30 9.07 -12.32
N VAL A 266 -13.89 8.42 -11.25
CA VAL A 266 -13.82 6.95 -11.17
C VAL A 266 -14.31 6.45 -9.82
N GLU A 267 -15.26 5.50 -9.86
CA GLU A 267 -15.72 4.79 -8.67
C GLU A 267 -14.65 3.77 -8.25
N LEU A 268 -14.06 4.00 -7.10
CA LEU A 268 -13.06 3.12 -6.50
C LEU A 268 -13.61 2.52 -5.21
N ARG A 269 -13.36 1.22 -5.01
CA ARG A 269 -13.83 0.46 -3.84
C ARG A 269 -12.67 0.18 -2.90
N PRO A 270 -12.73 0.60 -1.62
CA PRO A 270 -11.69 0.29 -0.65
C PRO A 270 -11.38 -1.21 -0.60
N VAL A 271 -10.09 -1.54 -0.67
CA VAL A 271 -9.64 -2.94 -0.68
C VAL A 271 -9.40 -3.46 0.72
N MET A 272 -8.93 -2.61 1.66
CA MET A 272 -8.67 -3.01 3.04
C MET A 272 -9.79 -2.58 3.98
N THR A 273 -10.25 -3.51 4.82
CA THR A 273 -10.99 -3.22 6.04
C THR A 273 -10.18 -3.68 7.24
N PHE A 274 -9.81 -2.77 8.12
CA PHE A 274 -9.07 -3.08 9.34
C PHE A 274 -10.03 -3.36 10.48
N LYS A 275 -9.92 -4.53 11.09
CA LYS A 275 -10.88 -5.06 12.05
C LYS A 275 -10.20 -5.52 13.33
N THR A 276 -10.98 -5.50 14.40
CA THR A 276 -10.64 -6.11 15.69
C THR A 276 -11.92 -6.60 16.37
N ARG A 277 -11.84 -6.94 17.66
CA ARG A 277 -13.00 -7.30 18.49
C ARG A 277 -12.95 -6.61 19.83
N VAL A 278 -14.14 -6.48 20.44
CA VAL A 278 -14.28 -6.05 21.83
C VAL A 278 -13.71 -7.14 22.74
N LEU A 279 -12.68 -6.80 23.51
CA LEU A 279 -12.00 -7.70 24.43
C LEU A 279 -12.67 -7.71 25.81
N GLN A 280 -13.18 -6.55 26.25
CA GLN A 280 -13.85 -6.37 27.54
C GLN A 280 -14.88 -5.26 27.44
N VAL A 281 -15.97 -5.39 28.20
CA VAL A 281 -16.97 -4.34 28.41
C VAL A 281 -17.05 -4.04 29.89
N LYS A 282 -17.03 -2.77 30.28
CA LYS A 282 -17.12 -2.28 31.66
C LYS A 282 -18.17 -1.19 31.78
N ARG A 283 -18.98 -1.23 32.88
CA ARG A 283 -19.74 -0.07 33.30
C ARG A 283 -18.90 0.76 34.25
N VAL A 284 -18.86 2.06 34.06
CA VAL A 284 -18.13 3.01 34.89
C VAL A 284 -19.08 4.13 35.34
N ALA A 285 -18.92 4.58 36.58
CA ALA A 285 -19.69 5.69 37.11
C ALA A 285 -19.29 7.03 36.48
N ALA A 286 -20.14 8.04 36.56
CA ALA A 286 -19.78 9.41 36.28
C ALA A 286 -18.54 9.83 37.10
N GLY A 287 -17.61 10.57 36.45
CA GLY A 287 -16.35 10.99 37.05
C GLY A 287 -15.22 9.95 36.99
N SER A 288 -15.47 8.75 36.48
CA SER A 288 -14.42 7.74 36.29
C SER A 288 -13.45 8.15 35.17
N GLY A 289 -12.14 8.11 35.43
CA GLY A 289 -11.12 8.32 34.45
C GLY A 289 -10.87 7.08 33.58
N VAL A 290 -10.60 7.29 32.28
CA VAL A 290 -10.33 6.22 31.30
C VAL A 290 -8.92 6.38 30.73
N SER A 291 -8.16 5.27 30.72
CA SER A 291 -6.82 5.16 30.13
C SER A 291 -5.75 6.01 30.84
N TYR A 292 -4.55 6.04 30.22
CA TYR A 292 -3.40 6.79 30.75
C TYR A 292 -3.71 8.28 30.90
N GLY A 293 -3.29 8.83 32.04
CA GLY A 293 -3.47 10.25 32.36
C GLY A 293 -4.91 10.69 32.52
N HIS A 294 -5.87 9.73 32.58
CA HIS A 294 -7.31 10.01 32.64
C HIS A 294 -7.72 11.11 31.62
N SER A 295 -7.16 11.02 30.39
CA SER A 295 -7.43 12.01 29.33
C SER A 295 -8.89 12.08 28.88
N PHE A 296 -9.69 11.08 29.29
CA PHE A 296 -11.15 11.10 29.25
C PHE A 296 -11.70 10.82 30.65
N VAL A 297 -12.68 11.63 31.07
CA VAL A 297 -13.43 11.42 32.29
C VAL A 297 -14.90 11.19 31.90
N ALA A 298 -15.48 10.08 32.32
CA ALA A 298 -16.87 9.74 31.99
C ALA A 298 -17.83 10.81 32.50
N PRO A 299 -18.58 11.52 31.64
CA PRO A 299 -19.49 12.61 32.08
C PRO A 299 -20.78 12.07 32.75
N ARG A 300 -21.09 10.82 32.56
CA ARG A 300 -22.24 10.07 33.09
C ARG A 300 -21.86 8.62 33.32
N GLU A 301 -22.78 7.84 33.88
CA GLU A 301 -22.60 6.38 33.82
C GLU A 301 -22.42 5.96 32.35
N SER A 302 -21.31 5.27 32.06
CA SER A 302 -20.90 4.96 30.72
C SER A 302 -20.51 3.48 30.56
N VAL A 303 -20.66 2.95 29.35
CA VAL A 303 -20.23 1.61 28.98
C VAL A 303 -18.96 1.73 28.17
N ILE A 304 -17.83 1.28 28.74
CA ILE A 304 -16.52 1.36 28.08
C ILE A 304 -16.14 0.01 27.50
N GLY A 305 -15.89 -0.04 26.19
CA GLY A 305 -15.32 -1.17 25.49
C GLY A 305 -13.79 -1.09 25.43
N VAL A 306 -13.11 -2.20 25.66
CA VAL A 306 -11.67 -2.32 25.43
C VAL A 306 -11.46 -3.15 24.16
N LEU A 307 -10.73 -2.61 23.21
CA LEU A 307 -10.44 -3.23 21.92
C LEU A 307 -9.03 -3.83 21.91
N ALA A 308 -8.85 -4.97 21.24
CA ALA A 308 -7.57 -5.67 21.12
C ALA A 308 -6.66 -5.08 20.04
N VAL A 309 -6.53 -3.76 19.95
CA VAL A 309 -5.75 -3.04 18.95
C VAL A 309 -5.12 -1.79 19.54
N GLY A 310 -3.90 -1.48 19.13
CA GLY A 310 -3.21 -0.28 19.53
C GLY A 310 -2.16 0.19 18.51
N TYR A 311 -1.29 1.15 18.92
CA TYR A 311 -0.35 1.75 17.95
C TYR A 311 0.73 0.78 17.45
N ALA A 312 1.02 -0.30 18.16
CA ALA A 312 1.92 -1.34 17.67
C ALA A 312 1.30 -2.22 16.55
N ASP A 313 -0.01 -2.11 16.33
CA ASP A 313 -0.71 -2.72 15.18
C ASP A 313 -0.78 -1.77 13.97
N GLY A 314 -0.37 -0.51 14.15
CA GLY A 314 -0.54 0.56 13.17
C GLY A 314 -1.74 1.48 13.45
N TYR A 315 -2.48 1.27 14.54
CA TYR A 315 -3.61 2.14 14.92
C TYR A 315 -3.09 3.37 15.66
N ARG A 316 -2.92 4.46 14.95
CA ARG A 316 -2.18 5.65 15.39
C ARG A 316 -2.70 6.26 16.70
N ARG A 317 -1.76 6.70 17.57
CA ARG A 317 -2.09 7.33 18.84
C ARG A 317 -2.87 8.63 18.68
N GLY A 318 -2.64 9.38 17.60
CA GLY A 318 -3.38 10.61 17.30
C GLY A 318 -4.89 10.43 17.18
N LEU A 319 -5.38 9.20 16.94
CA LEU A 319 -6.80 8.90 16.85
C LEU A 319 -7.56 9.04 18.18
N GLN A 320 -6.87 9.17 19.30
CA GLN A 320 -7.47 9.52 20.59
C GLN A 320 -8.20 10.89 20.59
N HIS A 321 -7.94 11.74 19.57
CA HIS A 321 -8.51 13.08 19.44
C HIS A 321 -9.65 13.10 18.42
N GLY A 322 -10.75 12.42 18.72
CA GLY A 322 -11.95 12.42 17.88
C GLY A 322 -12.07 11.25 16.88
N GLY A 323 -11.24 10.22 17.03
CA GLY A 323 -11.42 8.98 16.28
C GLY A 323 -12.67 8.22 16.70
N GLU A 324 -13.21 7.46 15.76
CA GLU A 324 -14.38 6.59 15.97
C GLU A 324 -14.10 5.19 15.41
N VAL A 325 -14.87 4.23 15.88
CA VAL A 325 -14.93 2.87 15.35
C VAL A 325 -16.39 2.50 15.06
N ILE A 326 -16.61 1.39 14.35
CA ILE A 326 -17.96 0.86 14.13
C ILE A 326 -18.10 -0.43 14.94
N VAL A 327 -19.12 -0.49 15.80
CA VAL A 327 -19.49 -1.67 16.56
C VAL A 327 -20.99 -1.90 16.33
N ARG A 328 -21.38 -3.12 15.92
CA ARG A 328 -22.80 -3.47 15.62
C ARG A 328 -23.47 -2.47 14.67
N GLY A 329 -22.73 -1.98 13.66
CA GLY A 329 -23.25 -1.01 12.68
C GLY A 329 -23.38 0.43 13.20
N ARG A 330 -22.96 0.74 14.44
CA ARG A 330 -23.00 2.07 15.03
C ARG A 330 -21.61 2.63 15.26
N ARG A 331 -21.46 3.94 15.12
CA ARG A 331 -20.23 4.66 15.47
C ARG A 331 -20.08 4.74 16.98
N ALA A 332 -18.88 4.47 17.46
CA ALA A 332 -18.49 4.57 18.86
C ALA A 332 -17.20 5.37 18.97
N PRO A 333 -17.16 6.47 19.76
CA PRO A 333 -15.97 7.31 19.86
C PRO A 333 -14.86 6.62 20.64
N ILE A 334 -13.62 6.89 20.24
CA ILE A 334 -12.43 6.52 21.02
C ILE A 334 -12.36 7.44 22.23
N VAL A 335 -12.18 6.86 23.40
CA VAL A 335 -12.10 7.58 24.68
C VAL A 335 -10.82 7.24 25.43
N GLY A 336 -10.16 8.28 25.94
CA GLY A 336 -8.85 8.13 26.57
C GLY A 336 -7.72 7.86 25.57
N ALA A 337 -6.55 7.56 26.07
CA ALA A 337 -5.36 7.37 25.25
C ALA A 337 -5.41 6.03 24.49
N VAL A 338 -5.06 6.05 23.19
CA VAL A 338 -4.71 4.83 22.44
C VAL A 338 -3.39 4.31 22.98
N CYS A 339 -3.38 3.05 23.46
CA CYS A 339 -2.24 2.38 24.06
C CYS A 339 -1.46 1.58 23.02
N MET A 340 -0.38 0.91 23.44
CA MET A 340 0.43 0.07 22.55
C MET A 340 -0.39 -1.07 21.90
N ASP A 341 -1.24 -1.74 22.70
CA ASP A 341 -1.95 -2.95 22.32
C ASP A 341 -3.48 -2.86 22.48
N LEU A 342 -3.96 -1.80 23.10
CA LEU A 342 -5.36 -1.63 23.48
C LEU A 342 -5.85 -0.22 23.15
N THR A 343 -7.15 -0.14 22.80
CA THR A 343 -7.89 1.12 22.59
C THR A 343 -9.22 1.04 23.31
N MET A 344 -9.62 2.11 23.97
CA MET A 344 -10.91 2.21 24.64
C MET A 344 -11.89 3.01 23.81
N VAL A 345 -13.15 2.58 23.84
CA VAL A 345 -14.26 3.22 23.12
C VAL A 345 -15.47 3.36 24.03
N ASP A 346 -16.26 4.40 23.83
CA ASP A 346 -17.53 4.57 24.52
C ASP A 346 -18.64 3.80 23.76
N LEU A 347 -19.16 2.76 24.38
CA LEU A 347 -20.23 1.91 23.85
C LEU A 347 -21.60 2.24 24.44
N THR A 348 -21.74 3.35 25.18
CA THR A 348 -23.00 3.71 25.88
C THR A 348 -24.16 3.82 24.89
N GLU A 349 -23.91 4.34 23.68
CA GLU A 349 -24.93 4.47 22.63
C GLU A 349 -24.95 3.26 21.65
N VAL A 350 -24.31 2.14 22.04
CA VAL A 350 -24.30 0.90 21.24
C VAL A 350 -25.02 -0.21 22.02
N PRO A 351 -26.36 -0.29 21.94
CA PRO A 351 -27.14 -1.26 22.71
C PRO A 351 -26.73 -2.70 22.46
N GLY A 352 -26.57 -3.47 23.54
CA GLY A 352 -26.22 -4.88 23.45
C GLY A 352 -24.79 -5.18 23.04
N ALA A 353 -23.88 -4.17 23.04
CA ALA A 353 -22.47 -4.41 22.79
C ALA A 353 -21.88 -5.39 23.82
N ALA A 354 -21.15 -6.38 23.35
CA ALA A 354 -20.64 -7.49 24.12
C ALA A 354 -19.20 -7.85 23.76
N VAL A 355 -18.55 -8.59 24.64
CA VAL A 355 -17.24 -9.20 24.37
C VAL A 355 -17.35 -10.12 23.14
N GLY A 356 -16.40 -9.98 22.21
CA GLY A 356 -16.34 -10.73 20.96
C GLY A 356 -17.00 -10.03 19.77
N ASP A 357 -17.77 -8.95 19.97
CA ASP A 357 -18.34 -8.18 18.86
C ASP A 357 -17.24 -7.67 17.93
N GLU A 358 -17.47 -7.78 16.62
CA GLU A 358 -16.57 -7.25 15.60
C GLU A 358 -16.57 -5.73 15.66
N VAL A 359 -15.38 -5.17 15.49
CA VAL A 359 -15.13 -3.73 15.44
C VAL A 359 -14.42 -3.39 14.14
N ILE A 360 -14.98 -2.46 13.38
CA ILE A 360 -14.33 -1.89 12.19
C ILE A 360 -13.60 -0.62 12.61
N LEU A 361 -12.29 -0.61 12.37
CA LEU A 361 -11.39 0.51 12.68
C LEU A 361 -11.31 1.51 11.53
N TRP A 362 -11.27 1.00 10.28
CA TRP A 362 -11.52 1.72 9.03
C TRP A 362 -11.93 0.73 7.93
N GLY A 363 -12.45 1.25 6.83
CA GLY A 363 -13.10 0.47 5.79
C GLY A 363 -14.57 0.23 6.12
N GLY A 364 -15.09 -0.93 5.75
CA GLY A 364 -16.52 -1.24 5.86
C GLY A 364 -17.28 -0.89 4.59
N ALA A 365 -18.61 -0.90 4.67
CA ALA A 365 -19.51 -0.58 3.58
C ALA A 365 -20.76 0.14 4.09
N GLY A 366 -21.45 0.87 3.19
CA GLY A 366 -22.69 1.58 3.51
C GLY A 366 -22.47 2.83 4.37
N GLU A 367 -23.51 3.24 5.08
CA GLU A 367 -23.49 4.46 5.92
C GLU A 367 -22.54 4.38 7.11
N ALA A 368 -22.24 3.16 7.56
CA ALA A 368 -21.34 2.91 8.68
C ALA A 368 -19.86 2.77 8.26
N MET A 369 -19.47 3.19 7.06
CA MET A 369 -18.09 3.17 6.62
C MET A 369 -17.24 4.24 7.33
N ILE A 370 -15.98 3.90 7.69
CA ILE A 370 -14.95 4.84 8.12
C ILE A 370 -13.88 4.89 7.02
N SER A 371 -13.75 6.05 6.38
CA SER A 371 -12.76 6.23 5.32
C SER A 371 -11.34 6.29 5.90
N VAL A 372 -10.38 5.62 5.24
CA VAL A 372 -8.95 5.75 5.57
C VAL A 372 -8.48 7.21 5.46
N ASN A 373 -9.04 8.00 4.52
CA ASN A 373 -8.72 9.42 4.38
C ASN A 373 -9.16 10.23 5.62
N ASP A 374 -10.34 9.90 6.21
CA ASP A 374 -10.80 10.57 7.43
C ASP A 374 -9.94 10.21 8.63
N VAL A 375 -9.59 8.92 8.76
CA VAL A 375 -8.68 8.44 9.80
C VAL A 375 -7.29 9.09 9.66
N ALA A 376 -6.77 9.21 8.45
CA ALA A 376 -5.49 9.85 8.18
C ALA A 376 -5.50 11.34 8.57
N ARG A 377 -6.57 12.06 8.23
CA ARG A 377 -6.73 13.48 8.60
C ARG A 377 -6.75 13.67 10.12
N LEU A 378 -7.49 12.83 10.85
CA LEU A 378 -7.52 12.86 12.32
C LEU A 378 -6.14 12.52 12.92
N ALA A 379 -5.42 11.61 12.31
CA ALA A 379 -4.06 11.24 12.71
C ALA A 379 -2.98 12.23 12.23
N GLN A 380 -3.36 13.33 11.57
CA GLN A 380 -2.48 14.34 10.98
C GLN A 380 -1.45 13.75 9.99
N THR A 381 -1.93 12.87 9.12
CA THR A 381 -1.11 12.21 8.10
C THR A 381 -1.92 11.97 6.82
N ILE A 382 -1.38 11.13 5.91
CA ILE A 382 -1.99 10.77 4.64
C ILE A 382 -2.41 9.29 4.61
N SER A 383 -3.39 8.96 3.78
CA SER A 383 -3.90 7.58 3.65
C SER A 383 -2.83 6.56 3.28
N TYR A 384 -1.82 6.95 2.51
CA TYR A 384 -0.65 6.12 2.18
C TYR A 384 0.05 5.60 3.45
N GLU A 385 0.33 6.50 4.38
CA GLU A 385 1.01 6.16 5.62
C GLU A 385 0.11 5.29 6.51
N MET A 386 -1.18 5.61 6.61
CA MET A 386 -2.12 4.79 7.38
C MET A 386 -2.16 3.35 6.91
N LEU A 387 -2.23 3.10 5.61
CA LEU A 387 -2.22 1.74 5.06
C LEU A 387 -0.89 1.02 5.34
N CYS A 388 0.24 1.69 5.10
CA CYS A 388 1.57 1.10 5.26
C CYS A 388 1.95 0.84 6.72
N THR A 389 1.29 1.52 7.70
CA THR A 389 1.56 1.30 9.13
C THR A 389 0.89 0.07 9.71
N VAL A 390 -0.04 -0.60 9.00
CA VAL A 390 -0.59 -1.88 9.46
C VAL A 390 0.54 -2.88 9.64
N GLY A 391 0.87 -3.18 10.89
CA GLY A 391 2.08 -3.91 11.28
C GLY A 391 2.08 -5.37 10.82
N ARG A 392 3.28 -6.00 10.82
CA ARG A 392 3.45 -7.42 10.45
C ARG A 392 2.72 -8.40 11.39
N ARG A 393 2.44 -7.99 12.63
CA ARG A 393 1.67 -8.80 13.59
C ARG A 393 0.17 -8.83 13.32
N VAL A 394 -0.31 -8.03 12.37
CA VAL A 394 -1.70 -8.01 11.90
C VAL A 394 -1.80 -8.92 10.67
N PRO A 395 -2.45 -10.07 10.75
CA PRO A 395 -2.61 -10.95 9.59
C PRO A 395 -3.49 -10.30 8.52
N ARG A 396 -3.17 -10.58 7.24
CA ARG A 396 -4.00 -10.22 6.09
C ARG A 396 -4.89 -11.41 5.76
N VAL A 397 -6.19 -11.18 5.74
CA VAL A 397 -7.22 -12.19 5.43
C VAL A 397 -7.84 -11.84 4.09
N TYR A 398 -7.55 -12.64 3.07
CA TYR A 398 -7.99 -12.36 1.70
C TYR A 398 -9.39 -12.91 1.45
N ARG A 399 -10.28 -12.06 0.88
CA ARG A 399 -11.62 -12.41 0.42
C ARG A 399 -11.68 -12.31 -1.10
N ARG A 400 -12.29 -13.31 -1.71
CA ARG A 400 -12.48 -13.40 -3.17
C ARG A 400 -13.83 -12.84 -3.58
#